data_ab301b0bb945506d01f372e41e58616e
#
_entry.id   ab301b0bb945506d01f372e41e58616e
#
_cell.length_a   1.000
_cell.length_b   1.000
_cell.length_c   1.000
_cell.angle_alpha   90.00
_cell.angle_beta   90.00
_cell.angle_gamma   90.00
#
_symmetry.space_group_name_H-M   'P 1'
#
loop_
_entity.id
_entity.type
_entity.pdbx_description
1 polymer ?
#
loop_
_entity_poly.entity_id
_entity_poly.type
_entity_poly.pdbx_seq_one_letter_code
_entity_poly.pdbx_strand_id
1 'polypeptide(L)'
;MTKEKEMTISQTNQAVLIANDTTDSLPQKSKSALRGPMQRLGLAFLACTLVIGATGLASAGQAQDEAAVRALGDTFAKAFVQKNAELRASLFAENGTFVTPVGDFLQGRVAMVKDFGPEAQQAVNGTTQAAFSNYRVRFIKPDVAVVDALLTVHNVNGPDGTIIPVIPINFFYVAARHGDRWLIEDGRAHFAPAPANSMTSRN
;
A
#
# COMPACT_ATOMS: atom_id res chain seq x y z
N MET A 1 -40.46 -5.91 36.62
CA MET A 1 -41.23 -4.99 35.75
C MET A 1 -40.33 -4.72 34.55
N THR A 2 -40.29 -5.60 33.57
CA THR A 2 -41.14 -5.64 32.37
C THR A 2 -41.12 -4.36 31.57
N LYS A 3 -40.37 -4.34 30.44
CA LYS A 3 -40.93 -4.11 29.12
C LYS A 3 -39.89 -4.35 28.01
N GLU A 4 -40.07 -5.48 27.35
CA GLU A 4 -39.76 -5.70 25.96
C GLU A 4 -40.31 -4.59 25.07
N LYS A 5 -39.59 -4.31 24.01
CA LYS A 5 -40.23 -3.92 22.75
C LYS A 5 -39.37 -4.45 21.59
N GLU A 6 -39.83 -5.59 21.11
CA GLU A 6 -39.68 -5.99 19.69
C GLU A 6 -40.39 -4.97 18.80
N MET A 7 -39.92 -4.94 17.60
CA MET A 7 -40.64 -4.76 16.32
C MET A 7 -39.70 -4.05 15.34
N THR A 8 -39.50 -4.38 14.10
CA THR A 8 -40.24 -5.19 13.14
C THR A 8 -39.42 -5.20 11.87
N ILE A 9 -39.34 -6.34 11.30
CA ILE A 9 -38.88 -6.63 9.92
C ILE A 9 -39.82 -5.91 8.95
N SER A 10 -39.29 -5.26 7.94
CA SER A 10 -40.03 -4.98 6.71
C SER A 10 -39.19 -5.34 5.49
N GLN A 11 -39.54 -6.46 4.92
CA GLN A 11 -39.31 -6.84 3.53
C GLN A 11 -40.18 -5.99 2.63
N THR A 12 -39.70 -5.71 1.45
CA THR A 12 -40.43 -5.45 0.19
C THR A 12 -39.43 -4.80 -0.77
N ASN A 13 -39.15 -5.21 -2.00
CA ASN A 13 -39.81 -5.89 -3.09
C ASN A 13 -38.71 -6.23 -4.12
N GLN A 14 -38.62 -7.40 -4.60
CA GLN A 14 -39.21 -8.03 -5.77
C GLN A 14 -39.35 -7.17 -7.04
N ALA A 15 -38.54 -7.60 -8.01
CA ALA A 15 -38.80 -7.91 -9.38
C ALA A 15 -39.43 -6.86 -10.32
N VAL A 16 -38.75 -6.59 -11.40
CA VAL A 16 -39.37 -6.55 -12.72
C VAL A 16 -38.44 -7.15 -13.78
N LEU A 17 -38.85 -8.29 -14.26
CA LEU A 17 -38.40 -8.98 -15.44
C LEU A 17 -39.27 -8.49 -16.59
N ILE A 18 -38.72 -7.94 -17.66
CA ILE A 18 -39.43 -7.87 -18.96
C ILE A 18 -38.44 -8.23 -20.06
N ALA A 19 -38.68 -9.39 -20.62
CA ALA A 19 -38.19 -9.81 -21.92
C ALA A 19 -38.93 -9.04 -23.02
N ASN A 20 -38.27 -8.69 -24.08
CA ASN A 20 -38.87 -8.54 -25.38
C ASN A 20 -37.93 -9.04 -26.47
N ASP A 21 -38.30 -10.18 -26.95
CA ASP A 21 -37.96 -10.83 -28.19
C ASP A 21 -38.62 -10.08 -29.35
N THR A 22 -37.87 -9.76 -30.39
CA THR A 22 -38.45 -9.54 -31.72
C THR A 22 -37.41 -9.86 -32.79
N THR A 23 -37.54 -11.03 -33.32
CA THR A 23 -37.12 -11.45 -34.64
C THR A 23 -37.72 -10.50 -35.71
N ASP A 24 -36.92 -10.09 -36.70
CA ASP A 24 -37.36 -10.25 -38.09
C ASP A 24 -36.26 -9.98 -39.13
N SER A 25 -36.17 -10.99 -40.03
CA SER A 25 -36.01 -10.97 -41.49
C SER A 25 -34.82 -10.31 -42.17
N LEU A 26 -34.07 -11.21 -42.79
CA LEU A 26 -33.28 -11.02 -44.02
C LEU A 26 -34.15 -10.58 -45.22
N PRO A 27 -33.54 -9.96 -46.23
CA PRO A 27 -33.44 -10.69 -47.49
C PRO A 27 -32.10 -10.64 -48.22
N GLN A 28 -31.87 -11.73 -48.89
CA GLN A 28 -30.85 -12.03 -49.90
C GLN A 28 -31.01 -11.26 -51.22
N LYS A 29 -29.92 -11.34 -52.00
CA LYS A 29 -29.67 -11.16 -53.45
C LYS A 29 -29.04 -9.81 -53.80
N SER A 30 -27.92 -9.83 -54.49
CA SER A 30 -27.78 -10.22 -55.88
C SER A 30 -26.32 -10.35 -56.31
N LYS A 31 -26.10 -11.31 -57.18
CA LYS A 31 -24.86 -11.61 -57.91
C LYS A 31 -24.55 -10.53 -58.93
N SER A 32 -23.28 -10.19 -59.12
CA SER A 32 -22.73 -10.05 -60.47
C SER A 32 -21.21 -10.16 -60.45
N ALA A 33 -20.78 -11.07 -61.29
CA ALA A 33 -19.39 -11.38 -61.60
C ALA A 33 -18.80 -10.33 -62.56
N LEU A 34 -17.52 -9.99 -62.32
CA LEU A 34 -16.65 -9.56 -63.42
C LEU A 34 -15.22 -10.04 -63.13
N ARG A 35 -14.78 -10.93 -63.99
CA ARG A 35 -13.43 -11.45 -64.10
C ARG A 35 -12.50 -10.37 -64.69
N GLY A 36 -11.30 -10.26 -64.14
CA GLY A 36 -10.15 -9.69 -64.82
C GLY A 36 -8.88 -10.06 -64.07
N PRO A 37 -7.81 -10.52 -64.75
CA PRO A 37 -6.68 -11.15 -64.10
C PRO A 37 -5.49 -10.22 -63.93
N MET A 38 -4.53 -10.70 -63.09
CA MET A 38 -3.11 -10.26 -62.98
C MET A 38 -2.84 -8.97 -62.23
N GLN A 39 -2.30 -9.13 -61.00
CA GLN A 39 -0.87 -8.90 -60.81
C GLN A 39 -0.41 -9.41 -59.43
N ARG A 40 0.39 -10.49 -59.51
CA ARG A 40 1.21 -10.90 -58.37
C ARG A 40 2.33 -9.91 -58.25
N LEU A 41 2.46 -9.19 -57.13
CA LEU A 41 3.73 -8.73 -56.56
C LEU A 41 3.46 -8.08 -55.18
N GLY A 42 4.19 -8.48 -54.14
CA GLY A 42 4.43 -7.63 -52.99
C GLY A 42 3.59 -7.87 -51.73
N LEU A 43 3.63 -9.10 -51.18
CA LEU A 43 3.28 -9.32 -49.78
C LEU A 43 4.41 -10.04 -49.05
N ALA A 44 5.49 -9.31 -48.84
CA ALA A 44 6.51 -9.68 -47.88
C ALA A 44 7.07 -8.37 -47.34
N PHE A 45 6.59 -7.93 -46.16
CA PHE A 45 7.21 -6.99 -45.23
C PHE A 45 6.13 -6.31 -44.41
N LEU A 46 5.53 -7.02 -43.45
CA LEU A 46 4.92 -6.39 -42.30
C LEU A 46 4.65 -7.44 -41.19
N ALA A 47 5.73 -7.97 -40.63
CA ALA A 47 5.65 -8.82 -39.46
C ALA A 47 6.92 -8.68 -38.62
N CYS A 48 7.26 -7.44 -38.23
CA CYS A 48 8.42 -7.24 -37.32
C CYS A 48 8.37 -5.90 -36.61
N THR A 49 7.24 -5.53 -35.98
CA THR A 49 7.18 -4.32 -35.12
C THR A 49 6.13 -4.42 -34.02
N LEU A 50 6.05 -5.54 -33.30
CA LEU A 50 5.13 -5.61 -32.14
C LEU A 50 5.72 -6.35 -30.93
N VAL A 51 7.04 -6.28 -30.71
CA VAL A 51 7.68 -6.90 -29.54
C VAL A 51 8.34 -5.87 -28.59
N ILE A 52 8.40 -4.60 -28.94
CA ILE A 52 9.13 -3.60 -28.13
C ILE A 52 8.25 -2.94 -27.04
N GLY A 53 6.94 -3.18 -27.02
CA GLY A 53 6.02 -2.53 -26.07
C GLY A 53 5.88 -3.22 -24.70
N ALA A 54 6.18 -4.52 -24.58
CA ALA A 54 5.84 -5.28 -23.37
C ALA A 54 6.83 -5.07 -22.20
N THR A 55 8.10 -4.81 -22.49
CA THR A 55 9.12 -4.61 -21.46
C THR A 55 9.04 -3.25 -20.78
N GLY A 56 8.59 -2.22 -21.48
CA GLY A 56 8.42 -0.87 -20.92
C GLY A 56 7.24 -0.75 -19.94
N LEU A 57 6.15 -1.45 -20.21
CA LEU A 57 4.95 -1.42 -19.34
C LEU A 57 5.17 -2.20 -18.03
N ALA A 58 5.88 -3.33 -18.08
CA ALA A 58 6.23 -4.09 -16.89
C ALA A 58 7.17 -3.31 -15.96
N SER A 59 8.15 -2.59 -16.52
CA SER A 59 9.07 -1.73 -15.76
C SER A 59 8.37 -0.53 -15.14
N ALA A 60 7.42 0.11 -15.84
CA ALA A 60 6.64 1.22 -15.32
C ALA A 60 5.71 0.78 -14.17
N GLY A 61 5.09 -0.38 -14.27
CA GLY A 61 4.26 -0.96 -13.20
C GLY A 61 5.06 -1.24 -11.94
N GLN A 62 6.25 -1.83 -12.08
CA GLN A 62 7.13 -2.11 -10.93
C GLN A 62 7.63 -0.84 -10.25
N ALA A 63 7.98 0.21 -11.02
CA ALA A 63 8.38 1.49 -10.46
C ALA A 63 7.24 2.17 -9.68
N GLN A 64 6.00 2.07 -10.18
CA GLN A 64 4.82 2.56 -9.50
C GLN A 64 4.55 1.79 -8.19
N ASP A 65 4.72 0.47 -8.20
CA ASP A 65 4.58 -0.36 -7.02
C ASP A 65 5.65 -0.05 -5.97
N GLU A 66 6.90 0.15 -6.40
CA GLU A 66 7.96 0.56 -5.49
C GLU A 66 7.65 1.91 -4.83
N ALA A 67 7.17 2.88 -5.59
CA ALA A 67 6.75 4.17 -5.06
C ALA A 67 5.60 4.03 -4.04
N ALA A 68 4.61 3.18 -4.33
CA ALA A 68 3.49 2.91 -3.43
C ALA A 68 3.94 2.21 -2.14
N VAL A 69 4.87 1.26 -2.24
CA VAL A 69 5.45 0.57 -1.08
C VAL A 69 6.26 1.54 -0.21
N ARG A 70 7.10 2.42 -0.79
CA ARG A 70 7.83 3.46 -0.05
C ARG A 70 6.88 4.45 0.64
N ALA A 71 5.78 4.81 -0.01
CA ALA A 71 4.77 5.73 0.53
C ALA A 71 4.10 5.22 1.81
N LEU A 72 4.09 3.90 2.07
CA LEU A 72 3.65 3.34 3.36
C LEU A 72 4.53 3.84 4.51
N GLY A 73 5.85 3.74 4.35
CA GLY A 73 6.79 4.27 5.36
C GLY A 73 6.67 5.78 5.55
N ASP A 74 6.67 6.54 4.45
CA ASP A 74 6.58 8.00 4.52
C ASP A 74 5.27 8.46 5.20
N THR A 75 4.15 7.77 4.90
CA THR A 75 2.86 8.05 5.55
C THR A 75 2.87 7.64 7.03
N PHE A 76 3.56 6.55 7.38
CA PHE A 76 3.73 6.12 8.78
C PHE A 76 4.45 7.18 9.61
N ALA A 77 5.57 7.73 9.11
CA ALA A 77 6.31 8.81 9.77
C ALA A 77 5.47 10.09 9.89
N LYS A 78 4.77 10.48 8.81
CA LYS A 78 3.88 11.64 8.81
C LYS A 78 2.74 11.49 9.81
N ALA A 79 2.09 10.33 9.86
CA ALA A 79 1.00 10.05 10.78
C ALA A 79 1.45 10.09 12.25
N PHE A 80 2.68 9.66 12.56
CA PHE A 80 3.28 9.80 13.89
C PHE A 80 3.39 11.28 14.30
N VAL A 81 3.97 12.12 13.47
CA VAL A 81 4.11 13.57 13.76
C VAL A 81 2.75 14.26 13.89
N GLN A 82 1.76 13.80 13.12
CA GLN A 82 0.38 14.30 13.19
C GLN A 82 -0.42 13.75 14.38
N LYS A 83 0.16 12.83 15.17
CA LYS A 83 -0.53 12.12 16.27
C LYS A 83 -1.79 11.37 15.79
N ASN A 84 -1.77 10.91 14.54
CA ASN A 84 -2.89 10.21 13.92
C ASN A 84 -2.68 8.69 13.96
N ALA A 85 -3.08 8.09 15.07
CA ALA A 85 -2.93 6.65 15.32
C ALA A 85 -3.76 5.80 14.33
N GLU A 86 -4.94 6.27 13.97
CA GLU A 86 -5.83 5.59 13.02
C GLU A 86 -5.19 5.52 11.63
N LEU A 87 -4.63 6.63 11.15
CA LEU A 87 -3.92 6.66 9.87
C LEU A 87 -2.70 5.73 9.93
N ARG A 88 -1.92 5.75 10.99
CA ARG A 88 -0.75 4.86 11.19
C ARG A 88 -1.17 3.38 11.14
N ALA A 89 -2.19 3.00 11.87
CA ALA A 89 -2.71 1.63 11.90
C ALA A 89 -3.35 1.21 10.56
N SER A 90 -3.98 2.13 9.82
CA SER A 90 -4.62 1.83 8.54
C SER A 90 -3.65 1.43 7.43
N LEU A 91 -2.35 1.69 7.60
CA LEU A 91 -1.29 1.26 6.69
C LEU A 91 -1.01 -0.25 6.78
N PHE A 92 -1.42 -0.89 7.87
CA PHE A 92 -1.28 -2.33 8.06
C PHE A 92 -2.49 -3.09 7.50
N ALA A 93 -2.29 -4.36 7.16
CA ALA A 93 -3.38 -5.29 6.94
C ALA A 93 -4.24 -5.40 8.21
N GLU A 94 -5.49 -5.84 8.10
CA GLU A 94 -6.41 -5.90 9.24
C GLU A 94 -5.85 -6.71 10.42
N ASN A 95 -5.23 -7.84 10.12
CA ASN A 95 -4.56 -8.71 11.09
C ASN A 95 -3.03 -8.58 11.06
N GLY A 96 -2.51 -7.52 10.45
CA GLY A 96 -1.08 -7.27 10.36
C GLY A 96 -0.42 -7.20 11.73
N THR A 97 0.90 -7.43 11.77
CA THR A 97 1.68 -7.44 13.01
C THR A 97 2.70 -6.32 13.03
N PHE A 98 3.04 -5.86 14.22
CA PHE A 98 4.09 -4.88 14.41
C PHE A 98 4.85 -5.15 15.72
N VAL A 99 6.18 -5.14 15.64
CA VAL A 99 7.05 -5.12 16.82
C VAL A 99 7.60 -3.72 16.99
N THR A 100 7.30 -3.09 18.13
CA THR A 100 7.75 -1.73 18.46
C THR A 100 9.25 -1.68 18.74
N PRO A 101 9.89 -0.50 18.71
CA PRO A 101 11.32 -0.38 19.05
C PRO A 101 11.69 -0.85 20.46
N VAL A 102 10.74 -0.91 21.37
CA VAL A 102 10.92 -1.37 22.76
C VAL A 102 10.57 -2.86 22.93
N GLY A 103 10.09 -3.53 21.86
CA GLY A 103 9.86 -4.98 21.83
C GLY A 103 8.42 -5.40 22.00
N ASP A 104 7.45 -4.50 22.13
CA ASP A 104 6.05 -4.86 22.24
C ASP A 104 5.53 -5.45 20.93
N PHE A 105 4.80 -6.57 21.03
CA PHE A 105 4.17 -7.22 19.89
C PHE A 105 2.71 -6.80 19.78
N LEU A 106 2.38 -6.15 18.68
CA LEU A 106 1.03 -5.69 18.36
C LEU A 106 0.45 -6.51 17.22
N GLN A 107 -0.79 -6.96 17.35
CA GLN A 107 -1.51 -7.69 16.32
C GLN A 107 -2.86 -7.03 16.03
N GLY A 108 -3.07 -6.70 14.76
CA GLY A 108 -4.27 -6.06 14.26
C GLY A 108 -4.35 -4.57 14.53
N ARG A 109 -5.10 -3.87 13.71
CA ARG A 109 -5.20 -2.39 13.73
C ARG A 109 -5.70 -1.84 15.06
N VAL A 110 -6.62 -2.55 15.75
CA VAL A 110 -7.18 -2.10 17.03
C VAL A 110 -6.09 -2.02 18.10
N ALA A 111 -5.23 -3.05 18.20
CA ALA A 111 -4.10 -3.04 19.12
C ALA A 111 -3.10 -1.93 18.77
N MET A 112 -2.84 -1.73 17.47
CA MET A 112 -1.94 -0.67 16.99
C MET A 112 -2.45 0.74 17.31
N VAL A 113 -3.75 1.02 17.13
CA VAL A 113 -4.33 2.33 17.50
C VAL A 113 -4.19 2.58 18.99
N LYS A 114 -4.46 1.55 19.81
CA LYS A 114 -4.34 1.64 21.28
C LYS A 114 -2.93 1.96 21.74
N ASP A 115 -1.91 1.46 21.04
CA ASP A 115 -0.49 1.70 21.35
C ASP A 115 0.01 3.03 20.75
N PHE A 116 -0.22 3.25 19.47
CA PHE A 116 0.30 4.39 18.71
C PHE A 116 -0.26 5.75 19.20
N GLY A 117 -1.48 5.77 19.72
CA GLY A 117 -2.11 7.00 20.20
C GLY A 117 -1.37 7.59 21.41
N PRO A 118 -1.27 6.88 22.54
CA PRO A 118 -0.52 7.32 23.71
C PRO A 118 0.95 7.61 23.42
N GLU A 119 1.63 6.74 22.65
CA GLU A 119 3.03 6.93 22.23
C GLU A 119 3.21 8.30 21.58
N ALA A 120 2.44 8.59 20.53
CA ALA A 120 2.57 9.84 19.79
C ALA A 120 2.16 11.06 20.63
N GLN A 121 1.14 10.93 21.50
CA GLN A 121 0.72 12.02 22.39
C GLN A 121 1.86 12.42 23.36
N GLN A 122 2.59 11.43 23.87
CA GLN A 122 3.71 11.65 24.80
C GLN A 122 4.96 12.16 24.08
N ALA A 123 5.35 11.51 22.98
CA ALA A 123 6.62 11.73 22.31
C ALA A 123 6.63 12.99 21.43
N VAL A 124 5.53 13.30 20.76
CA VAL A 124 5.48 14.35 19.73
C VAL A 124 5.20 15.72 20.33
N ASN A 125 6.04 16.70 20.01
CA ASN A 125 5.88 18.12 20.32
C ASN A 125 5.88 18.98 19.04
N GLY A 126 5.78 20.31 19.18
CA GLY A 126 5.70 21.22 18.05
C GLY A 126 6.95 21.28 17.14
N THR A 127 8.06 20.68 17.56
CA THR A 127 9.32 20.65 16.80
C THR A 127 9.71 19.25 16.32
N THR A 128 8.92 18.24 16.65
CA THR A 128 9.17 16.85 16.26
C THR A 128 9.08 16.69 14.75
N GLN A 129 10.08 16.01 14.18
CA GLN A 129 10.12 15.63 12.77
C GLN A 129 10.43 14.14 12.68
N ALA A 130 9.88 13.49 11.66
CA ALA A 130 10.14 12.08 11.37
C ALA A 130 10.22 11.88 9.87
N ALA A 131 11.22 11.15 9.40
CA ALA A 131 11.41 10.85 7.99
C ALA A 131 12.08 9.50 7.80
N PHE A 132 11.67 8.79 6.76
CA PHE A 132 12.36 7.60 6.28
C PHE A 132 13.45 7.94 5.26
N SER A 133 14.50 7.15 5.29
CA SER A 133 15.63 7.22 4.35
C SER A 133 16.20 5.82 4.10
N ASN A 134 17.17 5.72 3.18
CA ASN A 134 17.92 4.49 2.93
C ASN A 134 17.03 3.28 2.58
N TYR A 135 15.93 3.53 1.87
CA TYR A 135 15.03 2.46 1.44
C TYR A 135 15.73 1.41 0.57
N ARG A 136 15.57 0.15 0.91
CA ARG A 136 15.90 -1.01 0.11
C ARG A 136 14.64 -1.82 -0.08
N VAL A 137 14.04 -1.72 -1.26
CA VAL A 137 12.80 -2.43 -1.62
C VAL A 137 13.16 -3.62 -2.49
N ARG A 138 12.70 -4.80 -2.13
CA ARG A 138 12.88 -6.03 -2.90
C ARG A 138 11.54 -6.76 -3.04
N PHE A 139 11.07 -6.88 -4.27
CA PHE A 139 9.90 -7.69 -4.58
C PHE A 139 10.28 -9.18 -4.56
N ILE A 140 9.65 -9.96 -3.70
CA ILE A 140 9.81 -11.42 -3.63
C ILE A 140 8.74 -12.15 -4.44
N LYS A 141 7.64 -11.46 -4.71
CA LYS A 141 6.58 -11.78 -5.67
C LYS A 141 6.06 -10.50 -6.30
N PRO A 142 5.29 -10.54 -7.41
CA PRO A 142 4.71 -9.34 -8.00
C PRO A 142 3.82 -8.53 -7.05
N ASP A 143 3.27 -9.20 -6.04
CA ASP A 143 2.32 -8.67 -5.05
C ASP A 143 2.87 -8.67 -3.61
N VAL A 144 4.17 -8.97 -3.41
CA VAL A 144 4.81 -8.98 -2.09
C VAL A 144 6.19 -8.35 -2.15
N ALA A 145 6.40 -7.33 -1.34
CA ALA A 145 7.67 -6.63 -1.18
C ALA A 145 8.21 -6.74 0.25
N VAL A 146 9.53 -6.78 0.36
CA VAL A 146 10.29 -6.69 1.61
C VAL A 146 11.05 -5.38 1.59
N VAL A 147 11.00 -4.64 2.67
CA VAL A 147 11.59 -3.30 2.80
C VAL A 147 12.43 -3.18 4.04
N ASP A 148 13.65 -2.72 3.86
CA ASP A 148 14.50 -2.18 4.91
C ASP A 148 14.60 -0.67 4.73
N ALA A 149 14.51 0.09 5.83
CA ALA A 149 14.65 1.55 5.80
C ALA A 149 15.15 2.07 7.15
N LEU A 150 15.64 3.29 7.16
CA LEU A 150 16.00 4.01 8.38
C LEU A 150 14.95 5.09 8.65
N LEU A 151 14.21 4.97 9.73
CA LEU A 151 13.38 6.04 10.28
C LEU A 151 14.23 6.89 11.22
N THR A 152 14.35 8.18 10.94
CA THR A 152 14.99 9.13 11.85
C THR A 152 13.93 10.04 12.44
N VAL A 153 13.84 10.06 13.76
CA VAL A 153 12.93 10.93 14.49
C VAL A 153 13.76 11.99 15.24
N HIS A 154 13.37 13.24 15.07
CA HIS A 154 14.06 14.38 15.70
C HIS A 154 13.16 15.06 16.73
N ASN A 155 13.82 15.58 17.80
CA ASN A 155 13.21 16.45 18.80
C ASN A 155 11.96 15.86 19.46
N VAL A 156 12.08 14.64 19.97
CA VAL A 156 10.97 13.99 20.73
C VAL A 156 11.10 14.26 22.22
N ASN A 157 9.98 14.28 22.92
CA ASN A 157 9.99 14.32 24.37
C ASN A 157 10.45 12.97 24.93
N GLY A 158 11.45 12.99 25.78
CA GLY A 158 11.86 11.85 26.60
C GLY A 158 10.91 11.64 27.81
N PRO A 159 11.01 10.47 28.47
CA PRO A 159 10.16 10.14 29.63
C PRO A 159 10.30 11.11 30.80
N ASP A 160 11.45 11.75 30.95
CA ASP A 160 11.78 12.71 31.98
C ASP A 160 11.49 14.19 31.61
N GLY A 161 10.85 14.41 30.44
CA GLY A 161 10.54 15.72 29.90
C GLY A 161 11.71 16.40 29.18
N THR A 162 12.88 15.78 29.08
CA THR A 162 13.98 16.27 28.26
C THR A 162 13.70 16.08 26.77
N ILE A 163 14.36 16.86 25.91
CA ILE A 163 14.27 16.66 24.47
C ILE A 163 15.37 15.71 24.01
N ILE A 164 14.97 14.61 23.37
CA ILE A 164 15.89 13.71 22.68
C ILE A 164 16.07 14.23 21.26
N PRO A 165 17.27 14.69 20.89
CA PRO A 165 17.45 15.41 19.62
C PRO A 165 17.31 14.52 18.38
N VAL A 166 17.75 13.25 18.47
CA VAL A 166 17.71 12.32 17.34
C VAL A 166 17.55 10.88 17.84
N ILE A 167 16.61 10.15 17.26
CA ILE A 167 16.44 8.71 17.45
C ILE A 167 16.47 8.04 16.09
N PRO A 168 17.55 7.32 15.71
CA PRO A 168 17.57 6.48 14.53
C PRO A 168 16.95 5.11 14.84
N ILE A 169 16.05 4.66 13.97
CA ILE A 169 15.30 3.40 14.11
C ILE A 169 15.44 2.62 12.81
N ASN A 170 16.03 1.43 12.86
CA ASN A 170 15.98 0.50 11.76
C ASN A 170 14.55 -0.04 11.66
N PHE A 171 13.97 0.07 10.49
CA PHE A 171 12.60 -0.31 10.23
C PHE A 171 12.58 -1.32 9.09
N PHE A 172 12.02 -2.49 9.36
CA PHE A 172 11.78 -3.53 8.39
C PHE A 172 10.28 -3.72 8.23
N TYR A 173 9.80 -3.96 7.01
CA TYR A 173 8.42 -4.39 6.83
C TYR A 173 8.23 -5.26 5.59
N VAL A 174 7.25 -6.14 5.67
CA VAL A 174 6.70 -6.90 4.55
C VAL A 174 5.42 -6.23 4.12
N ALA A 175 5.34 -5.82 2.86
CA ALA A 175 4.14 -5.25 2.27
C ALA A 175 3.55 -6.24 1.27
N ALA A 176 2.22 -6.37 1.26
CA ALA A 176 1.48 -7.15 0.28
C ALA A 176 0.40 -6.30 -0.38
N ARG A 177 0.03 -6.70 -1.60
CA ARG A 177 -1.03 -6.05 -2.36
C ARG A 177 -2.40 -6.64 -1.99
N HIS A 178 -3.31 -5.80 -1.53
CA HIS A 178 -4.71 -6.12 -1.24
C HIS A 178 -5.61 -5.37 -2.23
N GLY A 179 -6.01 -6.04 -3.29
CA GLY A 179 -6.70 -5.40 -4.41
C GLY A 179 -5.80 -4.40 -5.13
N ASP A 180 -6.16 -3.13 -5.09
CA ASP A 180 -5.42 -2.00 -5.66
C ASP A 180 -4.47 -1.29 -4.67
N ARG A 181 -4.41 -1.74 -3.42
CA ARG A 181 -3.64 -1.10 -2.34
C ARG A 181 -2.52 -2.00 -1.82
N TRP A 182 -1.37 -1.37 -1.51
CA TRP A 182 -0.33 -1.99 -0.73
C TRP A 182 -0.60 -1.76 0.76
N LEU A 183 -0.43 -2.81 1.59
CA LEU A 183 -0.56 -2.76 3.04
C LEU A 183 0.61 -3.50 3.69
N ILE A 184 0.97 -3.11 4.92
CA ILE A 184 2.00 -3.76 5.72
C ILE A 184 1.39 -5.01 6.38
N GLU A 185 1.95 -6.17 6.11
CA GLU A 185 1.60 -7.44 6.76
C GLU A 185 2.33 -7.63 8.09
N ASP A 186 3.63 -7.33 8.08
CA ASP A 186 4.48 -7.43 9.26
C ASP A 186 5.47 -6.27 9.27
N GLY A 187 5.56 -5.57 10.37
CA GLY A 187 6.51 -4.48 10.60
C GLY A 187 7.36 -4.75 11.83
N ARG A 188 8.65 -4.39 11.76
CA ARG A 188 9.57 -4.52 12.88
C ARG A 188 10.43 -3.30 12.97
N ALA A 189 10.48 -2.72 14.15
CA ALA A 189 11.30 -1.56 14.43
C ALA A 189 12.25 -1.86 15.59
N HIS A 190 13.47 -1.36 15.52
CA HIS A 190 14.41 -1.44 16.62
C HIS A 190 15.37 -0.25 16.56
N PHE A 191 15.81 0.23 17.71
CA PHE A 191 16.75 1.32 17.76
C PHE A 191 18.03 0.94 17.02
N ALA A 192 18.48 1.83 16.12
CA ALA A 192 19.76 1.65 15.48
C ALA A 192 20.90 1.86 16.50
N PRO A 193 21.99 1.11 16.41
CA PRO A 193 23.15 1.35 17.29
C PRO A 193 23.66 2.77 17.08
N ALA A 194 24.06 3.41 18.19
CA ALA A 194 24.72 4.71 18.12
C ALA A 194 25.97 4.61 17.23
N PRO A 195 26.27 5.62 16.39
CA PRO A 195 27.48 5.61 15.59
C PRO A 195 28.71 5.45 16.51
N ALA A 196 29.63 4.57 16.10
CA ALA A 196 30.82 4.19 16.92
C ALA A 196 31.65 5.36 17.43
N ASN A 197 31.55 6.53 16.80
CA ASN A 197 32.28 7.74 17.18
C ASN A 197 31.73 8.47 18.45
N SER A 198 30.57 8.04 18.97
CA SER A 198 30.01 8.62 20.20
C SER A 198 30.60 8.02 21.48
N MET A 199 31.41 6.96 21.37
CA MET A 199 32.03 6.28 22.54
C MET A 199 33.39 6.82 22.95
N THR A 200 33.97 7.79 22.23
CA THR A 200 35.36 8.24 22.46
C THR A 200 35.49 9.50 23.35
N SER A 201 34.42 9.99 23.96
CA SER A 201 34.50 11.18 24.83
C SER A 201 34.13 10.89 26.30
N ARG A 202 34.56 9.73 26.83
CA ARG A 202 34.56 9.48 28.27
C ARG A 202 36.00 9.23 28.70
N ASN A 203 36.73 10.32 28.85
CA ASN A 203 37.93 10.39 29.70
C ASN A 203 37.77 11.56 30.68
#